data_a3496a280e3b4870a7590864a7138588
#
_entry.id   a3496a280e3b4870a7590864a7138588
#
_cell.length_a   1.000
_cell.length_b   1.000
_cell.length_c   1.000
_cell.angle_alpha   90.00
_cell.angle_beta   90.00
_cell.angle_gamma   90.00
#
_symmetry.space_group_name_H-M   'P 1'
#
loop_
_entity.id
_entity.type
_entity.pdbx_description
1 polymer ?
#
loop_
_entity_poly.entity_id
_entity_poly.type
_entity_poly.pdbx_seq_one_letter_code
_entity_poly.pdbx_strand_id
1 'polypeptide(L)'
;MPEQVRRRLGTFLLSGDDVYKLCGELSGGQRSRLMLCKLVLSAPDVLIMDEPTNHLDIASREMLEDALDDYTGTIIAVTHDRYFLDRVADKLLVVGTDEFGQRQLGRTEFITGEPAYSFYADTIRRRIEAREQQEAQAAEAKKRQSQIVNQKSQTAASANRAPEELKRFNRFTADQIEEMILQTEREIEDMK
;
A
#
# COMPACT_ATOMS: atom_id res chain seq x y z
N MET A 1 28.38 39.89 -21.47
CA MET A 1 27.48 39.19 -20.54
C MET A 1 28.08 39.24 -19.13
N PRO A 2 27.35 39.61 -18.08
CA PRO A 2 27.89 39.64 -16.71
C PRO A 2 28.39 38.26 -16.26
N GLU A 3 29.46 38.21 -15.51
CA GLU A 3 30.07 36.96 -15.05
C GLU A 3 29.11 36.09 -14.22
N GLN A 4 28.29 36.71 -13.39
CA GLN A 4 27.25 36.04 -12.59
C GLN A 4 26.25 35.27 -13.45
N VAL A 5 25.83 35.86 -14.59
CA VAL A 5 24.89 35.18 -15.52
C VAL A 5 25.58 33.97 -16.16
N ARG A 6 26.84 34.10 -16.57
CA ARG A 6 27.60 32.98 -17.13
C ARG A 6 27.80 31.84 -16.13
N ARG A 7 28.07 32.18 -14.87
CA ARG A 7 28.19 31.17 -13.80
C ARG A 7 26.86 30.41 -13.62
N ARG A 8 25.74 31.12 -13.60
CA ARG A 8 24.43 30.48 -13.48
C ARG A 8 24.06 29.62 -14.69
N LEU A 9 24.36 30.10 -15.91
CA LEU A 9 24.17 29.28 -17.12
C LEU A 9 25.04 28.03 -17.11
N GLY A 10 26.27 28.13 -16.57
CA GLY A 10 27.19 27.00 -16.40
C GLY A 10 26.62 25.90 -15.49
N THR A 11 25.89 26.23 -14.42
CA THR A 11 25.23 25.23 -13.55
C THR A 11 24.10 24.48 -14.31
N PHE A 12 23.57 25.06 -15.39
CA PHE A 12 22.60 24.41 -16.28
C PHE A 12 23.25 23.83 -17.54
N LEU A 13 24.56 23.51 -17.48
CA LEU A 13 25.33 22.90 -18.57
C LEU A 13 25.28 23.73 -19.86
N LEU A 14 25.18 25.07 -19.73
CA LEU A 14 25.29 26.02 -20.82
C LEU A 14 26.59 26.82 -20.65
N SER A 15 27.64 26.42 -21.34
CA SER A 15 28.99 26.99 -21.17
C SER A 15 29.70 27.20 -22.52
N GLY A 16 30.86 27.84 -22.48
CA GLY A 16 31.66 28.10 -23.67
C GLY A 16 30.89 28.98 -24.67
N ASP A 17 30.84 28.55 -25.93
CA ASP A 17 30.18 29.28 -27.00
C ASP A 17 28.66 29.31 -26.93
N ASP A 18 28.07 28.36 -26.20
CA ASP A 18 26.62 28.24 -26.08
C ASP A 18 25.98 29.47 -25.44
N VAL A 19 26.65 30.14 -24.53
CA VAL A 19 26.17 31.36 -23.85
C VAL A 19 26.09 32.59 -24.78
N TYR A 20 26.66 32.53 -25.96
CA TYR A 20 26.64 33.60 -26.95
C TYR A 20 25.70 33.31 -28.13
N LYS A 21 25.17 32.11 -28.24
CA LYS A 21 24.25 31.72 -29.29
C LYS A 21 22.89 32.39 -29.10
N LEU A 22 22.25 32.66 -30.21
CA LEU A 22 20.84 33.05 -30.20
C LEU A 22 19.97 31.84 -29.75
N CYS A 23 18.87 32.09 -29.08
CA CYS A 23 17.98 31.01 -28.60
C CYS A 23 17.52 30.06 -29.71
N GLY A 24 17.36 30.59 -30.96
CA GLY A 24 17.03 29.77 -32.12
C GLY A 24 18.12 28.84 -32.61
N GLU A 25 19.38 29.10 -32.27
CA GLU A 25 20.56 28.31 -32.66
C GLU A 25 20.86 27.19 -31.64
N LEU A 26 20.22 27.22 -30.48
CA LEU A 26 20.37 26.20 -29.47
C LEU A 26 19.67 24.91 -29.90
N SER A 27 20.28 23.77 -29.54
CA SER A 27 19.64 22.46 -29.67
C SER A 27 18.38 22.37 -28.78
N GLY A 28 17.54 21.37 -29.02
CA GLY A 28 16.34 21.15 -28.21
C GLY A 28 16.68 21.01 -26.71
N GLY A 29 17.69 20.18 -26.36
CA GLY A 29 18.15 20.01 -25.00
C GLY A 29 18.74 21.29 -24.38
N GLN A 30 19.52 22.06 -25.14
CA GLN A 30 20.04 23.34 -24.68
C GLN A 30 18.94 24.36 -24.41
N ARG A 31 17.90 24.40 -25.25
CA ARG A 31 16.71 25.25 -25.01
C ARG A 31 15.97 24.85 -23.76
N SER A 32 15.76 23.56 -23.53
CA SER A 32 15.10 23.07 -22.31
C SER A 32 15.88 23.49 -21.07
N ARG A 33 17.21 23.30 -21.07
CA ARG A 33 18.07 23.73 -19.95
C ARG A 33 18.05 25.23 -19.72
N LEU A 34 18.02 26.05 -20.80
CA LEU A 34 17.91 27.50 -20.69
C LEU A 34 16.54 27.91 -20.11
N MET A 35 15.46 27.24 -20.49
CA MET A 35 14.12 27.51 -19.93
C MET A 35 14.06 27.15 -18.43
N LEU A 36 14.63 26.03 -18.04
CA LEU A 36 14.74 25.63 -16.61
C LEU A 36 15.59 26.64 -15.83
N CYS A 37 16.74 27.03 -16.35
CA CYS A 37 17.58 28.08 -15.76
C CYS A 37 16.79 29.37 -15.53
N LYS A 38 16.07 29.84 -16.54
CA LYS A 38 15.23 31.04 -16.44
C LYS A 38 14.15 30.89 -15.37
N LEU A 39 13.50 29.73 -15.32
CA LEU A 39 12.42 29.45 -14.38
C LEU A 39 12.91 29.46 -12.93
N VAL A 40 13.98 28.74 -12.65
CA VAL A 40 14.59 28.69 -11.29
C VAL A 40 15.14 30.04 -10.87
N LEU A 41 15.78 30.78 -11.78
CA LEU A 41 16.32 32.12 -11.51
C LEU A 41 15.24 33.20 -11.29
N SER A 42 14.02 32.98 -11.81
CA SER A 42 12.89 33.89 -11.54
C SER A 42 12.36 33.73 -10.12
N ALA A 43 12.75 32.66 -9.42
CA ALA A 43 12.43 32.34 -8.02
C ALA A 43 10.94 32.61 -7.65
N PRO A 44 9.98 32.04 -8.37
CA PRO A 44 8.57 32.21 -8.03
C PRO A 44 8.27 31.53 -6.68
N ASP A 45 7.29 32.01 -5.94
CA ASP A 45 6.90 31.39 -4.66
C ASP A 45 6.39 29.95 -4.83
N VAL A 46 5.77 29.65 -5.99
CA VAL A 46 5.25 28.34 -6.35
C VAL A 46 5.71 27.97 -7.76
N LEU A 47 6.34 26.82 -7.89
CA LEU A 47 6.79 26.24 -9.15
C LEU A 47 5.93 25.01 -9.47
N ILE A 48 5.23 25.05 -10.60
CA ILE A 48 4.41 23.92 -11.07
C ILE A 48 5.11 23.28 -12.28
N MET A 49 5.33 21.97 -12.23
CA MET A 49 6.00 21.22 -13.28
C MET A 49 5.17 19.99 -13.67
N ASP A 50 5.09 19.73 -14.97
CA ASP A 50 4.45 18.54 -15.53
C ASP A 50 5.50 17.71 -16.26
N GLU A 51 5.74 16.48 -15.77
CA GLU A 51 6.75 15.54 -16.27
C GLU A 51 8.13 16.21 -16.52
N PRO A 52 8.73 16.86 -15.51
CA PRO A 52 9.90 17.71 -15.71
C PRO A 52 11.17 16.94 -16.16
N THR A 53 11.21 15.64 -15.95
CA THR A 53 12.32 14.76 -16.35
C THR A 53 12.18 14.17 -17.75
N ASN A 54 11.02 14.35 -18.40
CA ASN A 54 10.79 13.83 -19.72
C ASN A 54 11.71 14.46 -20.75
N HIS A 55 12.29 13.63 -21.63
CA HIS A 55 13.21 14.02 -22.68
C HIS A 55 14.55 14.63 -22.21
N LEU A 56 14.85 14.56 -20.91
CA LEU A 56 16.15 14.96 -20.39
C LEU A 56 17.11 13.77 -20.44
N ASP A 57 18.36 14.04 -20.83
CA ASP A 57 19.48 13.11 -20.60
C ASP A 57 19.84 13.05 -19.09
N ILE A 58 20.66 12.09 -18.71
CA ILE A 58 21.02 11.86 -17.31
C ILE A 58 21.66 13.12 -16.70
N ALA A 59 22.59 13.77 -17.40
CA ALA A 59 23.26 14.95 -16.89
C ALA A 59 22.31 16.15 -16.71
N SER A 60 21.33 16.30 -17.62
CA SER A 60 20.30 17.35 -17.51
C SER A 60 19.32 17.08 -16.37
N ARG A 61 19.07 15.81 -16.05
CA ARG A 61 18.21 15.38 -14.95
C ARG A 61 18.87 15.67 -13.60
N GLU A 62 20.13 15.26 -13.43
CA GLU A 62 20.94 15.56 -12.23
C GLU A 62 21.03 17.07 -11.99
N MET A 63 21.30 17.84 -13.04
CA MET A 63 21.32 19.30 -12.96
C MET A 63 19.98 19.91 -12.53
N LEU A 64 18.84 19.37 -13.02
CA LEU A 64 17.51 19.81 -12.59
C LEU A 64 17.28 19.51 -11.11
N GLU A 65 17.60 18.29 -10.67
CA GLU A 65 17.47 17.86 -9.29
C GLU A 65 18.28 18.74 -8.34
N ASP A 66 19.56 18.99 -8.66
CA ASP A 66 20.44 19.88 -7.89
C ASP A 66 19.92 21.33 -7.84
N ALA A 67 19.35 21.83 -8.95
CA ALA A 67 18.78 23.16 -8.98
C ALA A 67 17.48 23.29 -8.15
N LEU A 68 16.74 22.20 -8.00
CA LEU A 68 15.54 22.14 -7.17
C LEU A 68 15.85 21.93 -5.68
N ASP A 69 16.94 21.26 -5.33
CA ASP A 69 17.42 21.15 -3.94
C ASP A 69 17.71 22.54 -3.32
N ASP A 70 18.27 23.45 -4.12
CA ASP A 70 18.56 24.83 -3.71
C ASP A 70 17.33 25.76 -3.74
N TYR A 71 16.19 25.26 -4.23
CA TYR A 71 14.98 26.08 -4.41
C TYR A 71 14.21 26.24 -3.09
N THR A 72 13.96 27.49 -2.70
CA THR A 72 13.33 27.82 -1.40
C THR A 72 11.82 27.97 -1.44
N GLY A 73 11.22 27.96 -2.64
CA GLY A 73 9.76 28.05 -2.82
C GLY A 73 9.07 26.70 -2.73
N THR A 74 7.77 26.70 -2.99
CA THR A 74 6.98 25.48 -3.06
C THR A 74 7.05 24.85 -4.45
N ILE A 75 7.36 23.57 -4.54
CA ILE A 75 7.36 22.81 -5.79
C ILE A 75 6.14 21.90 -5.81
N ILE A 76 5.40 21.94 -6.93
CA ILE A 76 4.33 20.98 -7.24
C ILE A 76 4.71 20.31 -8.55
N ALA A 77 5.08 19.03 -8.52
CA ALA A 77 5.46 18.29 -9.70
C ALA A 77 4.51 17.10 -9.93
N VAL A 78 4.09 16.93 -11.18
CA VAL A 78 3.41 15.72 -11.65
C VAL A 78 4.44 14.90 -12.41
N THR A 79 4.70 13.67 -11.99
CA THR A 79 5.69 12.83 -12.66
C THR A 79 5.48 11.34 -12.34
N HIS A 80 5.98 10.49 -13.23
CA HIS A 80 6.10 9.05 -13.04
C HIS A 80 7.54 8.61 -12.72
N ASP A 81 8.47 9.54 -12.64
CA ASP A 81 9.88 9.27 -12.34
C ASP A 81 10.08 9.07 -10.83
N ARG A 82 10.29 7.82 -10.44
CA ARG A 82 10.43 7.39 -9.03
C ARG A 82 11.69 7.96 -8.39
N TYR A 83 12.79 8.04 -9.15
CA TYR A 83 14.05 8.57 -8.66
C TYR A 83 13.95 10.06 -8.40
N PHE A 84 13.32 10.80 -9.31
CA PHE A 84 13.01 12.20 -9.11
C PHE A 84 12.15 12.45 -7.88
N LEU A 85 11.10 11.63 -7.67
CA LEU A 85 10.25 11.73 -6.48
C LEU A 85 11.02 11.47 -5.19
N ASP A 86 11.90 10.46 -5.16
CA ASP A 86 12.70 10.16 -3.97
C ASP A 86 13.78 11.21 -3.69
N ARG A 87 14.23 11.94 -4.71
CA ARG A 87 15.27 12.96 -4.60
C ARG A 87 14.72 14.33 -4.19
N VAL A 88 13.56 14.72 -4.73
CA VAL A 88 13.07 16.11 -4.66
C VAL A 88 11.83 16.27 -3.80
N ALA A 89 11.01 15.24 -3.64
CA ALA A 89 9.72 15.37 -2.99
C ALA A 89 9.76 15.05 -1.48
N ASP A 90 9.24 15.97 -0.65
CA ASP A 90 8.99 15.73 0.77
C ASP A 90 7.66 15.02 1.01
N LYS A 91 6.71 15.18 0.09
CA LYS A 91 5.35 14.68 0.21
C LYS A 91 4.82 14.20 -1.14
N LEU A 92 4.04 13.13 -1.11
CA LEU A 92 3.33 12.63 -2.28
C LEU A 92 1.83 12.86 -2.14
N LEU A 93 1.22 13.37 -3.21
CA LEU A 93 -0.22 13.32 -3.41
C LEU A 93 -0.52 12.21 -4.41
N VAL A 94 -0.95 11.07 -3.91
CA VAL A 94 -1.32 9.93 -4.74
C VAL A 94 -2.76 10.08 -5.19
N VAL A 95 -3.00 10.07 -6.50
CA VAL A 95 -4.33 10.31 -7.09
C VAL A 95 -4.78 9.08 -7.87
N GLY A 96 -6.02 8.65 -7.61
CA GLY A 96 -6.66 7.58 -8.39
C GLY A 96 -6.27 6.17 -8.01
N THR A 97 -5.72 5.96 -6.80
CA THR A 97 -5.46 4.62 -6.25
C THR A 97 -6.10 4.45 -4.87
N ASP A 98 -6.41 3.20 -4.51
CA ASP A 98 -6.84 2.85 -3.16
C ASP A 98 -5.63 2.66 -2.22
N GLU A 99 -5.91 2.28 -0.98
CA GLU A 99 -4.89 2.06 0.05
C GLU A 99 -3.94 0.88 -0.22
N PHE A 100 -4.22 0.08 -1.23
CA PHE A 100 -3.40 -1.05 -1.70
C PHE A 100 -2.73 -0.74 -3.05
N GLY A 101 -2.82 0.50 -3.54
CA GLY A 101 -2.24 0.90 -4.82
C GLY A 101 -3.04 0.45 -6.04
N GLN A 102 -4.26 -0.09 -5.87
CA GLN A 102 -5.13 -0.46 -6.97
C GLN A 102 -5.90 0.76 -7.48
N ARG A 103 -6.18 0.78 -8.80
CA ARG A 103 -6.84 1.93 -9.43
C ARG A 103 -8.24 2.16 -8.85
N GLN A 104 -8.44 3.34 -8.26
CA GLN A 104 -9.72 3.79 -7.72
C GLN A 104 -9.95 5.26 -8.07
N LEU A 105 -10.92 5.54 -8.93
CA LEU A 105 -11.26 6.91 -9.34
C LEU A 105 -11.77 7.73 -8.15
N GLY A 106 -11.33 8.99 -8.10
CA GLY A 106 -11.80 9.98 -7.12
C GLY A 106 -11.16 9.89 -5.73
N ARG A 107 -10.27 8.93 -5.49
CA ARG A 107 -9.51 8.87 -4.24
C ARG A 107 -8.17 9.61 -4.37
N THR A 108 -7.82 10.33 -3.31
CA THR A 108 -6.51 10.96 -3.14
C THR A 108 -5.99 10.62 -1.75
N GLU A 109 -4.69 10.40 -1.64
CA GLU A 109 -4.01 10.14 -0.36
C GLU A 109 -2.73 10.96 -0.29
N PHE A 110 -2.54 11.68 0.83
CA PHE A 110 -1.27 12.33 1.15
C PHE A 110 -0.37 11.36 1.90
N ILE A 111 0.85 11.19 1.41
CA ILE A 111 1.89 10.37 2.02
C ILE A 111 3.07 11.27 2.38
N THR A 112 3.51 11.16 3.61
CA THR A 112 4.68 11.90 4.13
C THR A 112 5.70 10.88 4.62
N GLY A 113 6.90 10.95 4.12
CA GLY A 113 8.02 10.07 4.46
C GLY A 113 9.19 10.28 3.51
N GLU A 114 10.40 9.98 3.94
CA GLU A 114 11.62 10.12 3.15
C GLU A 114 12.35 8.79 3.04
N PRO A 115 12.78 8.41 1.84
CA PRO A 115 12.50 8.99 0.51
C PRO A 115 11.02 8.81 0.14
N ALA A 116 10.40 9.83 -0.46
CA ALA A 116 8.92 9.93 -0.56
C ALA A 116 8.28 8.77 -1.33
N TYR A 117 8.79 8.41 -2.50
CA TYR A 117 8.24 7.31 -3.30
C TYR A 117 8.55 5.94 -2.68
N SER A 118 9.77 5.72 -2.21
CA SER A 118 10.17 4.46 -1.57
C SER A 118 9.35 4.20 -0.31
N PHE A 119 9.11 5.22 0.51
CA PHE A 119 8.23 5.14 1.67
C PHE A 119 6.79 4.78 1.29
N TYR A 120 6.25 5.40 0.23
CA TYR A 120 4.95 5.05 -0.32
C TYR A 120 4.89 3.58 -0.76
N ALA A 121 5.86 3.13 -1.55
CA ALA A 121 5.92 1.77 -2.06
C ALA A 121 5.99 0.72 -0.93
N ASP A 122 6.79 0.99 0.09
CA ASP A 122 6.88 0.12 1.28
C ASP A 122 5.59 0.11 2.10
N THR A 123 4.92 1.26 2.21
CA THR A 123 3.63 1.37 2.89
C THR A 123 2.57 0.52 2.19
N ILE A 124 2.48 0.61 0.86
CA ILE A 124 1.57 -0.22 0.06
C ILE A 124 1.89 -1.70 0.22
N ARG A 125 3.18 -2.07 0.14
CA ARG A 125 3.61 -3.47 0.32
C ARG A 125 3.17 -4.04 1.66
N ARG A 126 3.43 -3.31 2.76
CA ARG A 126 3.01 -3.73 4.11
C ARG A 126 1.49 -3.86 4.25
N ARG A 127 0.72 -2.98 3.63
CA ARG A 127 -0.75 -3.06 3.63
C ARG A 127 -1.23 -4.32 2.90
N ILE A 128 -0.65 -4.65 1.74
CA ILE A 128 -0.97 -5.86 0.97
C ILE A 128 -0.64 -7.11 1.79
N GLU A 129 0.57 -7.21 2.33
CA GLU A 129 1.01 -8.34 3.16
C GLU A 129 0.11 -8.54 4.39
N ALA A 130 -0.26 -7.46 5.07
CA ALA A 130 -1.16 -7.52 6.22
C ALA A 130 -2.55 -8.04 5.84
N ARG A 131 -3.08 -7.61 4.69
CA ARG A 131 -4.35 -8.09 4.16
C ARG A 131 -4.32 -9.58 3.82
N GLU A 132 -3.28 -10.03 3.11
CA GLU A 132 -3.10 -11.44 2.76
C GLU A 132 -3.00 -12.32 3.99
N GLN A 133 -2.29 -11.88 5.04
CA GLN A 133 -2.21 -12.57 6.31
C GLN A 133 -3.57 -12.67 7.01
N GLN A 134 -4.36 -11.58 7.00
CA GLN A 134 -5.71 -11.58 7.58
C GLN A 134 -6.65 -12.52 6.82
N GLU A 135 -6.61 -12.51 5.48
CA GLU A 135 -7.41 -13.39 4.64
C GLU A 135 -7.03 -14.88 4.85
N ALA A 136 -5.72 -15.18 4.97
CA ALA A 136 -5.24 -16.52 5.26
C ALA A 136 -5.70 -17.03 6.65
N GLN A 137 -5.58 -16.19 7.69
CA GLN A 137 -6.06 -16.52 9.04
C GLN A 137 -7.58 -16.73 9.08
N ALA A 138 -8.35 -15.88 8.40
CA ALA A 138 -9.80 -16.03 8.30
C ALA A 138 -10.20 -17.32 7.55
N ALA A 139 -9.48 -17.68 6.50
CA ALA A 139 -9.70 -18.93 5.77
C ALA A 139 -9.39 -20.17 6.63
N GLU A 140 -8.30 -20.13 7.41
CA GLU A 140 -7.95 -21.21 8.32
C GLU A 140 -8.96 -21.35 9.46
N ALA A 141 -9.42 -20.24 10.04
CA ALA A 141 -10.44 -20.24 11.07
C ALA A 141 -11.76 -20.85 10.55
N LYS A 142 -12.19 -20.51 9.33
CA LYS A 142 -13.36 -21.11 8.68
C LYS A 142 -13.18 -22.61 8.46
N LYS A 143 -11.99 -23.07 8.04
CA LYS A 143 -11.71 -24.51 7.88
C LYS A 143 -11.77 -25.27 9.22
N ARG A 144 -11.19 -24.70 10.28
CA ARG A 144 -11.26 -25.29 11.65
C ARG A 144 -12.70 -25.38 12.13
N GLN A 145 -13.49 -24.34 11.93
CA GLN A 145 -14.90 -24.32 12.33
C GLN A 145 -15.73 -25.38 11.57
N SER A 146 -15.50 -25.51 10.25
CA SER A 146 -16.15 -26.55 9.43
C SER A 146 -15.76 -27.97 9.87
N GLN A 147 -14.49 -28.20 10.27
CA GLN A 147 -14.05 -29.49 10.78
C GLN A 147 -14.70 -29.84 12.13
N ILE A 148 -14.83 -28.86 13.04
CA ILE A 148 -15.50 -29.04 14.34
C ILE A 148 -16.98 -29.39 14.14
N VAL A 149 -17.65 -28.70 13.21
CA VAL A 149 -19.08 -28.99 12.89
C VAL A 149 -19.21 -30.41 12.32
N ASN A 150 -18.33 -30.81 11.39
CA ASN A 150 -18.34 -32.16 10.82
C ASN A 150 -18.02 -33.25 11.88
N GLN A 151 -17.08 -33.00 12.80
CA GLN A 151 -16.80 -33.92 13.89
C GLN A 151 -17.99 -34.07 14.82
N LYS A 152 -18.66 -32.95 15.20
CA LYS A 152 -19.88 -33.00 16.03
C LYS A 152 -21.01 -33.74 15.33
N SER A 153 -21.17 -33.58 14.03
CA SER A 153 -22.17 -34.31 13.25
C SER A 153 -21.88 -35.82 13.18
N GLN A 154 -20.60 -36.20 13.05
CA GLN A 154 -20.18 -37.60 13.03
C GLN A 154 -20.30 -38.28 14.40
N THR A 155 -19.99 -37.57 15.50
CA THR A 155 -20.19 -38.09 16.86
C THR A 155 -21.67 -38.21 17.21
N ALA A 156 -22.52 -37.27 16.78
CA ALA A 156 -23.97 -37.40 16.92
C ALA A 156 -24.56 -38.56 16.10
N ALA A 157 -24.01 -38.81 14.89
CA ALA A 157 -24.42 -39.93 14.05
C ALA A 157 -23.94 -41.30 14.59
N SER A 158 -22.78 -41.34 15.26
CA SER A 158 -22.28 -42.56 15.92
C SER A 158 -22.99 -42.85 17.25
N ALA A 159 -23.39 -41.81 17.99
CA ALA A 159 -24.18 -41.97 19.20
C ALA A 159 -25.61 -42.52 18.88
N ASN A 160 -26.13 -42.27 17.68
CA ASN A 160 -27.38 -42.82 17.21
C ASN A 160 -27.29 -44.29 16.73
N ARG A 161 -26.10 -44.90 16.73
CA ARG A 161 -25.85 -46.34 16.55
C ARG A 161 -25.63 -47.04 17.87
N ALA A 162 -26.48 -46.75 18.87
CA ALA A 162 -26.51 -47.46 20.11
C ALA A 162 -26.85 -48.95 19.86
N PRO A 163 -26.25 -49.89 20.63
CA PRO A 163 -26.60 -51.29 20.54
C PRO A 163 -28.10 -51.48 20.65
N GLU A 164 -28.62 -52.51 20.00
CA GLU A 164 -30.05 -52.75 19.91
C GLU A 164 -30.72 -52.85 21.28
N GLU A 165 -29.98 -53.26 22.28
CA GLU A 165 -30.39 -53.33 23.70
C GLU A 165 -30.70 -51.95 24.31
N LEU A 166 -30.04 -50.86 23.84
CA LEU A 166 -30.28 -49.49 24.30
C LEU A 166 -31.43 -48.80 23.52
N LYS A 167 -31.81 -49.32 22.37
CA LYS A 167 -32.95 -48.74 21.58
C LYS A 167 -34.28 -48.78 22.31
N ARG A 168 -34.49 -49.71 23.25
CA ARG A 168 -35.70 -49.77 24.06
C ARG A 168 -35.84 -48.59 25.03
N PHE A 169 -34.74 -47.95 25.42
CA PHE A 169 -34.75 -46.81 26.32
C PHE A 169 -34.94 -45.48 25.56
N ASN A 170 -34.79 -45.46 24.23
CA ASN A 170 -34.96 -44.26 23.41
C ASN A 170 -36.41 -43.72 23.35
N ARG A 171 -37.33 -44.39 24.01
CA ARG A 171 -38.74 -43.98 24.17
C ARG A 171 -39.00 -43.17 25.45
N PHE A 172 -38.04 -43.12 26.36
CA PHE A 172 -38.17 -42.45 27.63
C PHE A 172 -37.43 -41.11 27.63
N THR A 173 -38.01 -40.12 28.28
CA THR A 173 -37.29 -38.85 28.55
C THR A 173 -36.24 -39.08 29.67
N ALA A 174 -35.29 -38.14 29.78
CA ALA A 174 -34.25 -38.20 30.82
C ALA A 174 -34.89 -38.31 32.22
N ASP A 175 -35.92 -37.56 32.47
CA ASP A 175 -36.66 -37.57 33.77
C ASP A 175 -37.31 -38.94 34.04
N GLN A 176 -37.85 -39.58 33.02
CA GLN A 176 -38.47 -40.91 33.14
C GLN A 176 -37.38 -42.01 33.41
N ILE A 177 -36.20 -41.84 32.85
CA ILE A 177 -35.09 -42.76 33.10
C ILE A 177 -34.56 -42.60 34.54
N GLU A 178 -34.45 -41.36 35.04
CA GLU A 178 -34.08 -41.08 36.43
C GLU A 178 -35.09 -41.67 37.42
N GLU A 179 -36.38 -41.53 37.16
CA GLU A 179 -37.43 -42.07 38.00
C GLU A 179 -37.40 -43.61 38.04
N MET A 180 -37.15 -44.26 36.92
CA MET A 180 -36.95 -45.71 36.83
C MET A 180 -35.72 -46.18 37.59
N ILE A 181 -34.63 -45.45 37.55
CA ILE A 181 -33.41 -45.78 38.31
C ILE A 181 -33.67 -45.70 39.81
N LEU A 182 -34.27 -44.61 40.29
CA LEU A 182 -34.64 -44.41 41.67
C LEU A 182 -35.58 -45.49 42.21
N GLN A 183 -36.52 -45.90 41.36
CA GLN A 183 -37.47 -46.98 41.72
C GLN A 183 -36.75 -48.33 41.84
N THR A 184 -35.84 -48.65 40.92
CA THR A 184 -35.06 -49.90 40.97
C THR A 184 -34.10 -49.93 42.17
N GLU A 185 -33.50 -48.80 42.53
CA GLU A 185 -32.66 -48.66 43.70
C GLU A 185 -33.44 -48.92 45.00
N ARG A 186 -34.66 -48.40 45.14
CA ARG A 186 -35.53 -48.65 46.29
C ARG A 186 -35.94 -50.12 46.38
N GLU A 187 -36.30 -50.77 45.27
CA GLU A 187 -36.61 -52.18 45.24
C GLU A 187 -35.44 -53.09 45.65
N ILE A 188 -34.22 -52.70 45.32
CA ILE A 188 -33.00 -53.38 45.72
C ILE A 188 -32.72 -53.19 47.23
N GLU A 189 -33.04 -52.01 47.77
CA GLU A 189 -32.84 -51.71 49.20
C GLU A 189 -33.87 -52.43 50.08
N ASP A 190 -35.08 -52.56 49.62
CA ASP A 190 -36.16 -53.29 50.29
C ASP A 190 -35.98 -54.85 50.31
N MET A 191 -35.09 -55.33 49.42
CA MET A 191 -34.78 -56.79 49.38
C MET A 191 -33.58 -57.20 50.25
N LYS A 192 -32.96 -56.23 50.98
CA LYS A 192 -31.84 -56.48 51.92
C LYS A 192 -32.38 -56.58 53.33
#